data_d2e29c2afa09624ff7ce29560665407c
#
_entry.id   d2e29c2afa09624ff7ce29560665407c
#
_cell.length_a   1.000
_cell.length_b   1.000
_cell.length_c   1.000
_cell.angle_alpha   90.00
_cell.angle_beta   90.00
_cell.angle_gamma   90.00
#
_symmetry.space_group_name_H-M   'P 1'
#
loop_
_entity.id
_entity.type
_entity.pdbx_description
1 polymer ?
#
loop_
_entity_poly.entity_id
_entity_poly.type
_entity_poly.pdbx_seq_one_letter_code
_entity_poly.pdbx_strand_id
1 'polypeptide(L)'
;MEAKNTKKPSRKLVVFKRELPFYLMLIPGVTFLIIFSYLPMFGLVMAFQDFTPLRSFKNSPWVGLKNFHDMLALPTFWNVVGNTLSISIAKIILRLLVPLILALLLNEVVHHKFMRMAQTVFFLPYFLSWAVMGGVLRNLFQYDGMVNELLGRIGIDPIMFLGSNTWFPIIIILSDVWKDMGYNMIIFLAAITGVDPALNESAALDGANRWQQIWHITLPTIRPIVVMLLVLSLGSVLSAGMEQIMLLYNPMVYKSSDIIDTLVYRLGLVNHQWSLSTAVGMMKSVVSFILVVISYRIASKHFDYQVF
;
A
#
# COMPACT_ATOMS: atom_id res chain seq x y z
N MET A 1 -68.65 -6.23 26.22
CA MET A 1 -67.25 -6.76 26.29
C MET A 1 -66.72 -6.81 24.88
N GLU A 2 -65.97 -5.78 24.45
CA GLU A 2 -65.33 -5.71 23.15
C GLU A 2 -64.00 -6.49 23.18
N ALA A 3 -63.92 -7.54 22.37
CA ALA A 3 -62.69 -8.30 22.20
C ALA A 3 -61.66 -7.48 21.45
N LYS A 4 -60.63 -7.02 22.15
CA LYS A 4 -59.50 -6.29 21.63
C LYS A 4 -58.72 -7.21 20.64
N ASN A 5 -58.96 -7.00 19.35
CA ASN A 5 -58.32 -7.73 18.26
C ASN A 5 -56.83 -7.36 18.18
N THR A 6 -55.96 -8.01 18.97
CA THR A 6 -54.51 -7.81 18.95
C THR A 6 -53.93 -8.53 17.75
N LYS A 7 -53.79 -7.82 16.60
CA LYS A 7 -53.05 -8.31 15.45
C LYS A 7 -51.62 -8.69 15.92
N LYS A 8 -51.27 -10.00 15.82
CA LYS A 8 -49.89 -10.47 16.07
C LYS A 8 -48.91 -9.65 15.22
N PRO A 9 -47.86 -9.07 15.82
CA PRO A 9 -46.88 -8.30 15.03
C PRO A 9 -46.26 -9.18 13.96
N SER A 10 -46.10 -8.63 12.75
CA SER A 10 -45.50 -9.39 11.63
C SER A 10 -44.10 -9.86 12.04
N ARG A 11 -43.71 -11.09 11.63
CA ARG A 11 -42.42 -11.71 11.93
C ARG A 11 -41.26 -10.75 11.59
N LYS A 12 -41.38 -9.95 10.51
CA LYS A 12 -40.43 -8.90 10.13
C LYS A 12 -40.25 -7.80 11.18
N LEU A 13 -41.36 -7.37 11.82
CA LEU A 13 -41.30 -6.33 12.86
C LEU A 13 -40.66 -6.83 14.16
N VAL A 14 -40.85 -8.10 14.49
CA VAL A 14 -40.19 -8.72 15.67
C VAL A 14 -38.69 -8.87 15.43
N VAL A 15 -38.27 -9.32 14.25
CA VAL A 15 -36.86 -9.42 13.86
C VAL A 15 -36.22 -8.04 13.87
N PHE A 16 -36.84 -7.04 13.23
CA PHE A 16 -36.33 -5.66 13.20
C PHE A 16 -36.15 -5.06 14.60
N LYS A 17 -37.11 -5.23 15.50
CA LYS A 17 -36.96 -4.74 16.89
C LYS A 17 -35.82 -5.42 17.65
N ARG A 18 -35.58 -6.72 17.39
CA ARG A 18 -34.46 -7.45 18.00
C ARG A 18 -33.12 -6.97 17.46
N GLU A 19 -33.06 -6.59 16.20
CA GLU A 19 -31.83 -6.15 15.52
C GLU A 19 -31.60 -4.64 15.61
N LEU A 20 -32.59 -3.87 16.07
CA LEU A 20 -32.51 -2.42 16.21
C LEU A 20 -31.27 -1.93 16.99
N PRO A 21 -30.86 -2.55 18.12
CA PRO A 21 -29.64 -2.14 18.82
C PRO A 21 -28.38 -2.24 17.95
N PHE A 22 -28.28 -3.27 17.10
CA PHE A 22 -27.14 -3.42 16.19
C PHE A 22 -27.14 -2.34 15.10
N TYR A 23 -28.32 -2.01 14.54
CA TYR A 23 -28.43 -0.89 13.59
C TYR A 23 -28.05 0.44 14.22
N LEU A 24 -28.48 0.71 15.47
CA LEU A 24 -28.12 1.93 16.19
C LEU A 24 -26.59 2.02 16.42
N MET A 25 -25.92 0.90 16.71
CA MET A 25 -24.46 0.86 16.85
C MET A 25 -23.72 1.14 15.52
N LEU A 26 -24.32 0.79 14.38
CA LEU A 26 -23.73 1.04 13.05
C LEU A 26 -23.91 2.50 12.60
N ILE A 27 -24.93 3.22 13.08
CA ILE A 27 -25.24 4.58 12.62
C ILE A 27 -24.04 5.53 12.69
N PRO A 28 -23.27 5.64 13.79
CA PRO A 28 -22.14 6.55 13.86
C PRO A 28 -21.08 6.25 12.79
N GLY A 29 -20.73 4.97 12.62
CA GLY A 29 -19.74 4.53 11.63
C GLY A 29 -20.21 4.76 10.19
N VAL A 30 -21.47 4.39 9.88
CA VAL A 30 -22.05 4.60 8.54
C VAL A 30 -22.20 6.09 8.24
N THR A 31 -22.64 6.91 9.20
CA THR A 31 -22.74 8.36 9.02
C THR A 31 -21.38 8.98 8.74
N PHE A 32 -20.34 8.59 9.49
CA PHE A 32 -18.97 9.04 9.24
C PHE A 32 -18.50 8.64 7.84
N LEU A 33 -18.73 7.41 7.43
CA LEU A 33 -18.38 6.91 6.10
C LEU A 33 -19.11 7.69 4.98
N ILE A 34 -20.42 7.97 5.15
CA ILE A 34 -21.18 8.75 4.16
C ILE A 34 -20.62 10.17 4.05
N ILE A 35 -20.39 10.85 5.17
CA ILE A 35 -19.95 12.25 5.17
C ILE A 35 -18.52 12.39 4.64
N PHE A 36 -17.58 11.52 5.04
CA PHE A 36 -16.17 11.70 4.74
C PHE A 36 -15.65 10.89 3.54
N SER A 37 -16.39 9.86 3.09
CA SER A 37 -15.99 9.05 1.93
C SER A 37 -16.93 9.23 0.74
N TYR A 38 -18.24 9.12 0.92
CA TYR A 38 -19.19 9.19 -0.20
C TYR A 38 -19.51 10.63 -0.64
N LEU A 39 -19.71 11.55 0.32
CA LEU A 39 -20.04 12.95 -0.03
C LEU A 39 -18.93 13.61 -0.89
N PRO A 40 -17.63 13.46 -0.59
CA PRO A 40 -16.57 14.02 -1.45
C PRO A 40 -16.53 13.42 -2.86
N MET A 41 -17.09 12.22 -3.10
CA MET A 41 -17.15 11.63 -4.44
C MET A 41 -17.95 12.48 -5.44
N PHE A 42 -18.89 13.32 -4.97
CA PHE A 42 -19.54 14.31 -5.85
C PHE A 42 -18.53 15.28 -6.47
N GLY A 43 -17.37 15.50 -5.83
CA GLY A 43 -16.29 16.28 -6.38
C GLY A 43 -15.66 15.70 -7.67
N LEU A 44 -15.88 14.40 -7.96
CA LEU A 44 -15.40 13.79 -9.21
C LEU A 44 -16.01 14.44 -10.46
N VAL A 45 -17.14 15.12 -10.33
CA VAL A 45 -17.75 15.91 -11.40
C VAL A 45 -16.79 16.97 -11.95
N MET A 46 -15.89 17.51 -11.12
CA MET A 46 -14.86 18.48 -11.58
C MET A 46 -13.99 17.95 -12.72
N ALA A 47 -13.81 16.63 -12.83
CA ALA A 47 -13.06 16.04 -13.94
C ALA A 47 -13.66 16.33 -15.31
N PHE A 48 -14.98 16.59 -15.37
CA PHE A 48 -15.75 16.85 -16.59
C PHE A 48 -16.11 18.32 -16.78
N GLN A 49 -15.70 19.18 -15.87
CA GLN A 49 -15.98 20.61 -15.87
C GLN A 49 -14.69 21.44 -15.95
N ASP A 50 -14.79 22.67 -16.42
CA ASP A 50 -13.77 23.71 -16.21
C ASP A 50 -14.07 24.39 -14.87
N PHE A 51 -13.73 23.67 -13.79
CA PHE A 51 -14.06 24.07 -12.44
C PHE A 51 -13.06 25.10 -11.91
N THR A 52 -13.63 26.15 -11.33
CA THR A 52 -12.91 27.13 -10.49
C THR A 52 -13.69 27.32 -9.20
N PRO A 53 -13.02 27.44 -8.03
CA PRO A 53 -13.70 27.64 -6.73
C PRO A 53 -14.66 28.83 -6.72
N LEU A 54 -14.36 29.88 -7.52
CA LEU A 54 -15.18 31.09 -7.63
C LEU A 54 -16.53 30.83 -8.31
N ARG A 55 -16.62 29.85 -9.24
CA ARG A 55 -17.84 29.56 -10.00
C ARG A 55 -18.74 28.52 -9.35
N SER A 56 -18.26 27.77 -8.39
CA SER A 56 -18.94 26.59 -7.82
C SER A 56 -19.26 25.48 -8.84
N PHE A 57 -19.72 24.31 -8.36
CA PHE A 57 -20.07 23.16 -9.21
C PHE A 57 -21.21 23.45 -10.22
N LYS A 58 -22.21 24.26 -9.81
CA LYS A 58 -23.39 24.54 -10.65
C LYS A 58 -23.09 25.45 -11.81
N ASN A 59 -22.17 26.39 -11.64
CA ASN A 59 -21.87 27.46 -12.61
C ASN A 59 -20.59 27.17 -13.41
N SER A 60 -19.90 26.09 -13.16
CA SER A 60 -18.73 25.69 -13.94
C SER A 60 -19.16 25.06 -15.26
N PRO A 61 -18.61 25.51 -16.41
CA PRO A 61 -18.97 24.97 -17.69
C PRO A 61 -18.57 23.52 -17.86
N TRP A 62 -19.45 22.73 -18.45
CA TRP A 62 -19.19 21.33 -18.76
C TRP A 62 -18.29 21.21 -19.99
N VAL A 63 -17.14 20.54 -19.87
CA VAL A 63 -16.14 20.37 -20.94
C VAL A 63 -15.96 18.91 -21.39
N GLY A 64 -16.78 18.00 -20.86
CA GLY A 64 -16.74 16.59 -21.23
C GLY A 64 -15.38 15.94 -20.89
N LEU A 65 -14.75 15.29 -21.87
CA LEU A 65 -13.48 14.58 -21.70
C LEU A 65 -12.23 15.45 -21.93
N LYS A 66 -12.37 16.78 -22.08
CA LYS A 66 -11.24 17.67 -22.36
C LYS A 66 -10.12 17.51 -21.33
N ASN A 67 -10.43 17.50 -20.03
CA ASN A 67 -9.43 17.37 -18.98
C ASN A 67 -8.65 16.04 -19.04
N PHE A 68 -9.29 14.96 -19.50
CA PHE A 68 -8.63 13.68 -19.72
C PHE A 68 -7.69 13.72 -20.93
N HIS A 69 -8.09 14.42 -21.99
CA HIS A 69 -7.22 14.64 -23.15
C HIS A 69 -6.01 15.50 -22.77
N ASP A 70 -6.25 16.62 -22.07
CA ASP A 70 -5.21 17.52 -21.61
C ASP A 70 -4.22 16.82 -20.65
N MET A 71 -4.71 15.93 -19.78
CA MET A 71 -3.89 15.06 -18.92
C MET A 71 -2.95 14.18 -19.75
N LEU A 72 -3.46 13.50 -20.77
CA LEU A 72 -2.63 12.61 -21.62
C LEU A 72 -1.60 13.39 -22.43
N ALA A 73 -1.89 14.66 -22.75
CA ALA A 73 -1.01 15.58 -23.47
C ALA A 73 0.07 16.23 -22.58
N LEU A 74 0.00 16.08 -21.24
CA LEU A 74 1.04 16.60 -20.35
C LEU A 74 2.38 15.93 -20.64
N PRO A 75 3.46 16.68 -20.90
CA PRO A 75 4.78 16.10 -21.23
C PRO A 75 5.34 15.18 -20.14
N THR A 76 4.97 15.42 -18.87
CA THR A 76 5.46 14.66 -17.71
C THR A 76 4.58 13.47 -17.37
N PHE A 77 3.37 13.35 -17.91
CA PHE A 77 2.37 12.36 -17.50
C PHE A 77 2.89 10.91 -17.60
N TRP A 78 3.40 10.54 -18.76
CA TRP A 78 3.88 9.18 -19.00
C TRP A 78 5.12 8.83 -18.16
N ASN A 79 5.98 9.82 -17.89
CA ASN A 79 7.11 9.64 -16.99
C ASN A 79 6.63 9.39 -15.55
N VAL A 80 5.62 10.13 -15.09
CA VAL A 80 5.00 9.96 -13.77
C VAL A 80 4.33 8.60 -13.63
N VAL A 81 3.62 8.13 -14.64
CA VAL A 81 3.04 6.78 -14.68
C VAL A 81 4.15 5.72 -14.60
N GLY A 82 5.21 5.87 -15.39
CA GLY A 82 6.37 4.97 -15.39
C GLY A 82 7.06 4.91 -14.03
N ASN A 83 7.30 6.05 -13.40
CA ASN A 83 7.87 6.13 -12.05
C ASN A 83 6.96 5.46 -11.01
N THR A 84 5.64 5.75 -11.06
CA THR A 84 4.67 5.14 -10.15
C THR A 84 4.73 3.62 -10.24
N LEU A 85 4.67 3.07 -11.44
CA LEU A 85 4.71 1.62 -11.66
C LEU A 85 6.03 1.01 -11.24
N SER A 86 7.17 1.59 -11.65
CA SER A 86 8.49 1.04 -11.35
C SER A 86 8.78 1.03 -9.85
N ILE A 87 8.50 2.15 -9.14
CA ILE A 87 8.69 2.24 -7.69
C ILE A 87 7.75 1.28 -6.97
N SER A 88 6.46 1.24 -7.35
CA SER A 88 5.48 0.39 -6.67
C SER A 88 5.76 -1.09 -6.89
N ILE A 89 6.08 -1.51 -8.12
CA ILE A 89 6.39 -2.92 -8.41
C ILE A 89 7.64 -3.35 -7.64
N ALA A 90 8.70 -2.53 -7.64
CA ALA A 90 9.90 -2.82 -6.88
C ALA A 90 9.62 -2.94 -5.36
N LYS A 91 8.81 -2.02 -4.80
CA LYS A 91 8.37 -2.10 -3.41
C LYS A 91 7.57 -3.38 -3.13
N ILE A 92 6.58 -3.72 -3.97
CA ILE A 92 5.75 -4.92 -3.80
C ILE A 92 6.62 -6.18 -3.79
N ILE A 93 7.53 -6.31 -4.75
CA ILE A 93 8.43 -7.48 -4.85
C ILE A 93 9.31 -7.57 -3.60
N LEU A 94 9.97 -6.48 -3.21
CA LEU A 94 10.90 -6.50 -2.07
C LEU A 94 10.16 -6.63 -0.72
N ARG A 95 8.98 -6.02 -0.55
CA ARG A 95 8.13 -6.19 0.64
C ARG A 95 7.60 -7.62 0.82
N LEU A 96 7.59 -8.42 -0.26
CA LEU A 96 7.24 -9.84 -0.21
C LEU A 96 8.50 -10.69 0.05
N LEU A 97 9.56 -10.50 -0.75
CA LEU A 97 10.74 -11.35 -0.73
C LEU A 97 11.60 -11.17 0.53
N VAL A 98 11.89 -9.91 0.91
CA VAL A 98 12.78 -9.63 2.05
C VAL A 98 12.20 -10.17 3.37
N PRO A 99 10.92 -9.91 3.73
CA PRO A 99 10.33 -10.47 4.93
C PRO A 99 10.21 -12.00 4.90
N LEU A 100 9.91 -12.59 3.73
CA LEU A 100 9.84 -14.05 3.58
C LEU A 100 11.20 -14.70 3.85
N ILE A 101 12.27 -14.15 3.26
CA ILE A 101 13.64 -14.64 3.51
C ILE A 101 14.01 -14.49 4.99
N LEU A 102 13.72 -13.33 5.60
CA LEU A 102 13.98 -13.09 7.02
C LEU A 102 13.19 -14.06 7.90
N ALA A 103 11.93 -14.35 7.60
CA ALA A 103 11.11 -15.29 8.34
C ALA A 103 11.67 -16.72 8.27
N LEU A 104 12.07 -17.17 7.07
CA LEU A 104 12.72 -18.47 6.87
C LEU A 104 14.03 -18.57 7.66
N LEU A 105 14.89 -17.53 7.59
CA LEU A 105 16.14 -17.51 8.34
C LEU A 105 15.91 -17.51 9.85
N LEU A 106 14.95 -16.74 10.35
CA LEU A 106 14.63 -16.70 11.78
C LEU A 106 14.01 -18.00 12.29
N ASN A 107 13.28 -18.73 11.45
CA ASN A 107 12.73 -20.04 11.81
C ASN A 107 13.82 -21.09 12.05
N GLU A 108 14.99 -20.96 11.41
CA GLU A 108 16.15 -21.84 11.62
C GLU A 108 16.99 -21.47 12.86
N VAL A 109 16.69 -20.35 13.52
CA VAL A 109 17.45 -19.90 14.69
C VAL A 109 17.05 -20.67 15.94
N VAL A 110 17.98 -21.46 16.47
CA VAL A 110 17.79 -22.31 17.68
C VAL A 110 17.68 -21.48 18.97
N HIS A 111 18.37 -20.33 19.03
CA HIS A 111 18.42 -19.52 20.25
C HIS A 111 17.21 -18.57 20.34
N HIS A 112 16.18 -18.98 21.08
CA HIS A 112 14.93 -18.20 21.24
C HIS A 112 15.13 -16.76 21.70
N LYS A 113 16.14 -16.46 22.54
CA LYS A 113 16.43 -15.08 22.98
C LYS A 113 16.91 -14.22 21.81
N PHE A 114 17.79 -14.74 20.97
CA PHE A 114 18.27 -14.04 19.78
C PHE A 114 17.16 -13.84 18.77
N MET A 115 16.34 -14.87 18.51
CA MET A 115 15.17 -14.78 17.63
C MET A 115 14.23 -13.66 18.07
N ARG A 116 13.85 -13.60 19.35
CA ARG A 116 12.97 -12.53 19.87
C ARG A 116 13.61 -11.14 19.75
N MET A 117 14.90 -11.02 20.05
CA MET A 117 15.61 -9.76 19.89
C MET A 117 15.62 -9.30 18.42
N ALA A 118 15.95 -10.20 17.49
CA ALA A 118 15.94 -9.90 16.06
C ALA A 118 14.55 -9.50 15.58
N GLN A 119 13.48 -10.21 15.98
CA GLN A 119 12.11 -9.83 15.69
C GLN A 119 11.79 -8.40 16.18
N THR A 120 12.17 -8.07 17.41
CA THR A 120 11.93 -6.73 17.97
C THR A 120 12.67 -5.66 17.17
N VAL A 121 13.94 -5.87 16.82
CA VAL A 121 14.75 -4.91 16.06
C VAL A 121 14.19 -4.70 14.65
N PHE A 122 13.80 -5.76 13.95
CA PHE A 122 13.21 -5.65 12.61
C PHE A 122 11.80 -5.05 12.63
N PHE A 123 11.04 -5.22 13.71
CA PHE A 123 9.69 -4.70 13.85
C PHE A 123 9.64 -3.24 14.31
N LEU A 124 10.68 -2.76 14.98
CA LEU A 124 10.72 -1.39 15.54
C LEU A 124 10.46 -0.28 14.51
N PRO A 125 11.04 -0.29 13.29
CA PRO A 125 10.83 0.76 12.30
C PRO A 125 9.36 0.93 11.88
N TYR A 126 8.56 -0.13 11.94
CA TYR A 126 7.14 -0.11 11.60
C TYR A 126 6.33 0.90 12.42
N PHE A 127 6.68 1.13 13.68
CA PHE A 127 5.97 2.06 14.56
C PHE A 127 6.32 3.53 14.32
N LEU A 128 7.38 3.82 13.57
CA LEU A 128 7.76 5.20 13.27
C LEU A 128 6.83 5.78 12.21
N SER A 129 6.36 7.01 12.42
CA SER A 129 5.67 7.75 11.36
C SER A 129 6.61 8.06 10.20
N TRP A 130 6.07 8.26 8.99
CA TRP A 130 6.91 8.71 7.88
C TRP A 130 7.56 10.06 8.14
N ALA A 131 6.94 10.95 8.93
CA ALA A 131 7.55 12.21 9.32
C ALA A 131 8.86 12.03 10.11
N VAL A 132 8.86 11.12 11.10
CA VAL A 132 10.07 10.77 11.86
C VAL A 132 11.09 10.05 10.96
N MET A 133 10.63 9.06 10.19
CA MET A 133 11.49 8.31 9.28
C MET A 133 12.13 9.22 8.22
N GLY A 134 11.37 10.17 7.66
CA GLY A 134 11.88 11.16 6.71
C GLY A 134 12.97 12.03 7.30
N GLY A 135 12.85 12.43 8.57
CA GLY A 135 13.93 13.14 9.30
C GLY A 135 15.18 12.29 9.45
N VAL A 136 15.03 11.02 9.84
CA VAL A 136 16.14 10.06 9.93
C VAL A 136 16.83 9.87 8.58
N LEU A 137 16.07 9.61 7.52
CA LEU A 137 16.61 9.43 6.17
C LEU A 137 17.31 10.67 5.65
N ARG A 138 16.77 11.87 5.93
CA ARG A 138 17.41 13.12 5.56
C ARG A 138 18.74 13.29 6.26
N ASN A 139 18.81 13.07 7.56
CA ASN A 139 20.07 13.15 8.33
C ASN A 139 21.12 12.11 7.88
N LEU A 140 20.69 10.95 7.42
CA LEU A 140 21.59 9.92 6.92
C LEU A 140 22.14 10.26 5.53
N PHE A 141 21.26 10.71 4.60
CA PHE A 141 21.55 10.80 3.16
C PHE A 141 21.72 12.22 2.62
N GLN A 142 21.64 13.28 3.46
CA GLN A 142 22.02 14.63 3.03
C GLN A 142 23.52 14.71 2.69
N TYR A 143 23.93 15.78 2.01
CA TYR A 143 25.30 15.91 1.49
C TYR A 143 26.38 15.85 2.58
N ASP A 144 26.12 16.41 3.73
CA ASP A 144 26.93 16.36 4.96
C ASP A 144 26.44 15.30 5.96
N GLY A 145 25.67 14.32 5.50
CA GLY A 145 25.08 13.29 6.33
C GLY A 145 26.03 12.15 6.67
N MET A 146 25.60 11.32 7.65
CA MET A 146 26.40 10.22 8.21
C MET A 146 26.92 9.25 7.14
N VAL A 147 26.13 8.96 6.09
CA VAL A 147 26.56 8.05 5.02
C VAL A 147 27.74 8.64 4.25
N ASN A 148 27.69 9.92 3.88
CA ASN A 148 28.80 10.59 3.20
C ASN A 148 30.02 10.76 4.10
N GLU A 149 29.85 10.98 5.39
CA GLU A 149 30.96 10.98 6.34
C GLU A 149 31.69 9.62 6.38
N LEU A 150 30.93 8.50 6.39
CA LEU A 150 31.52 7.17 6.33
C LEU A 150 32.21 6.87 4.99
N LEU A 151 31.61 7.32 3.89
CA LEU A 151 32.22 7.18 2.54
C LEU A 151 33.52 8.00 2.46
N GLY A 152 33.55 9.21 3.00
CA GLY A 152 34.75 10.05 3.04
C GLY A 152 35.92 9.40 3.81
N ARG A 153 35.63 8.61 4.88
CA ARG A 153 36.67 7.88 5.62
C ARG A 153 37.36 6.78 4.79
N ILE A 154 36.70 6.28 3.76
CA ILE A 154 37.26 5.28 2.81
C ILE A 154 37.69 5.91 1.49
N GLY A 155 37.75 7.26 1.41
CA GLY A 155 38.26 7.98 0.25
C GLY A 155 37.26 8.14 -0.91
N ILE A 156 35.97 8.00 -0.65
CA ILE A 156 34.92 8.22 -1.66
C ILE A 156 34.37 9.64 -1.49
N ASP A 157 34.29 10.38 -2.60
CA ASP A 157 33.74 11.73 -2.63
C ASP A 157 32.24 11.74 -2.21
N PRO A 158 31.76 12.81 -1.57
CA PRO A 158 30.38 12.94 -1.15
C PRO A 158 29.39 12.82 -2.32
N ILE A 159 28.38 12.01 -2.15
CA ILE A 159 27.32 11.74 -3.14
C ILE A 159 26.07 12.54 -2.77
N MET A 160 25.46 13.24 -3.73
CA MET A 160 24.18 13.92 -3.54
C MET A 160 23.02 12.90 -3.64
N PHE A 161 22.86 12.07 -2.62
CA PHE A 161 21.89 10.98 -2.60
C PHE A 161 20.44 11.42 -2.86
N LEU A 162 19.97 12.42 -2.10
CA LEU A 162 18.59 12.92 -2.18
C LEU A 162 18.33 13.86 -3.36
N GLY A 163 19.39 14.29 -4.09
CA GLY A 163 19.28 15.08 -5.31
C GLY A 163 19.57 14.28 -6.58
N SER A 164 19.90 12.99 -6.46
CA SER A 164 20.24 12.12 -7.59
C SER A 164 19.02 11.36 -8.11
N ASN A 165 18.80 11.45 -9.43
CA ASN A 165 17.75 10.67 -10.09
C ASN A 165 17.99 9.15 -10.07
N THR A 166 19.19 8.68 -9.76
CA THR A 166 19.53 7.26 -9.62
C THR A 166 19.35 6.80 -8.17
N TRP A 167 19.90 7.54 -7.20
CA TRP A 167 19.90 7.12 -5.80
C TRP A 167 18.58 7.36 -5.09
N PHE A 168 17.86 8.41 -5.44
CA PHE A 168 16.61 8.75 -4.76
C PHE A 168 15.56 7.63 -4.83
N PRO A 169 15.24 7.05 -6.02
CA PRO A 169 14.29 5.92 -6.08
C PRO A 169 14.76 4.70 -5.28
N ILE A 170 16.06 4.42 -5.27
CA ILE A 170 16.64 3.30 -4.50
C ILE A 170 16.41 3.53 -3.00
N ILE A 171 16.68 4.74 -2.50
CA ILE A 171 16.47 5.09 -1.09
C ILE A 171 14.99 4.98 -0.72
N ILE A 172 14.09 5.48 -1.57
CA ILE A 172 12.64 5.37 -1.36
C ILE A 172 12.19 3.92 -1.29
N ILE A 173 12.68 3.05 -2.16
CA ILE A 173 12.33 1.63 -2.17
C ILE A 173 12.89 0.92 -0.94
N LEU A 174 14.19 1.07 -0.66
CA LEU A 174 14.84 0.36 0.44
C LEU A 174 14.34 0.81 1.82
N SER A 175 14.13 2.12 2.03
CA SER A 175 13.61 2.63 3.29
C SER A 175 12.17 2.21 3.56
N ASP A 176 11.38 2.05 2.51
CA ASP A 176 10.03 1.53 2.57
C ASP A 176 10.01 0.05 2.99
N VAL A 177 10.85 -0.76 2.35
CA VAL A 177 11.04 -2.17 2.71
C VAL A 177 11.54 -2.30 4.15
N TRP A 178 12.54 -1.52 4.55
CA TRP A 178 13.08 -1.51 5.91
C TRP A 178 12.02 -1.18 6.95
N LYS A 179 11.15 -0.21 6.66
CA LYS A 179 10.05 0.16 7.56
C LYS A 179 9.05 -0.99 7.76
N ASP A 180 8.65 -1.66 6.68
CA ASP A 180 7.53 -2.61 6.71
C ASP A 180 7.97 -4.09 6.84
N MET A 181 9.27 -4.40 6.67
CA MET A 181 9.76 -5.78 6.64
C MET A 181 9.44 -6.56 7.92
N GLY A 182 9.51 -5.93 9.09
CA GLY A 182 9.27 -6.59 10.37
C GLY A 182 7.82 -7.05 10.54
N TYR A 183 6.86 -6.22 10.11
CA TYR A 183 5.45 -6.58 10.15
C TYR A 183 5.12 -7.78 9.24
N ASN A 184 5.56 -7.73 7.98
CA ASN A 184 5.34 -8.81 7.04
C ASN A 184 6.10 -10.10 7.43
N MET A 185 7.29 -9.96 8.00
CA MET A 185 8.08 -11.08 8.52
C MET A 185 7.34 -11.86 9.62
N ILE A 186 6.63 -11.18 10.52
CA ILE A 186 5.84 -11.84 11.57
C ILE A 186 4.69 -12.64 10.96
N ILE A 187 4.03 -12.13 9.90
CA ILE A 187 2.96 -12.85 9.21
C ILE A 187 3.52 -14.15 8.59
N PHE A 188 4.65 -14.06 7.90
CA PHE A 188 5.28 -15.25 7.32
C PHE A 188 5.78 -16.23 8.39
N LEU A 189 6.35 -15.73 9.47
CA LEU A 189 6.81 -16.59 10.56
C LEU A 189 5.65 -17.34 11.21
N ALA A 190 4.51 -16.68 11.43
CA ALA A 190 3.30 -17.33 11.93
C ALA A 190 2.79 -18.42 10.95
N ALA A 191 2.88 -18.15 9.65
CA ALA A 191 2.53 -19.14 8.63
C ALA A 191 3.47 -20.37 8.63
N ILE A 192 4.78 -20.13 8.76
CA ILE A 192 5.81 -21.17 8.80
C ILE A 192 5.65 -22.03 10.05
N THR A 193 5.42 -21.42 11.22
CA THR A 193 5.21 -22.15 12.48
C THR A 193 3.90 -22.95 12.51
N GLY A 194 2.96 -22.67 11.60
CA GLY A 194 1.74 -23.45 11.41
C GLY A 194 1.90 -24.69 10.53
N VAL A 195 3.07 -24.91 9.92
CA VAL A 195 3.36 -26.13 9.15
C VAL A 195 3.51 -27.32 10.11
N ASP A 196 2.85 -28.45 9.77
CA ASP A 196 2.92 -29.65 10.61
C ASP A 196 4.37 -30.15 10.77
N PRO A 197 4.92 -30.19 11.98
CA PRO A 197 6.28 -30.66 12.24
C PRO A 197 6.53 -32.08 11.72
N ALA A 198 5.51 -32.95 11.71
CA ALA A 198 5.63 -34.34 11.24
C ALA A 198 6.08 -34.44 9.79
N LEU A 199 5.74 -33.45 8.95
CA LEU A 199 6.19 -33.40 7.55
C LEU A 199 7.70 -33.16 7.45
N ASN A 200 8.24 -32.28 8.28
CA ASN A 200 9.66 -32.00 8.31
C ASN A 200 10.47 -33.15 8.96
N GLU A 201 9.92 -33.81 9.99
CA GLU A 201 10.52 -34.94 10.62
C GLU A 201 10.60 -36.17 9.69
N SER A 202 9.51 -36.49 8.97
CA SER A 202 9.52 -37.57 7.99
C SER A 202 10.50 -37.32 6.83
N ALA A 203 10.53 -36.09 6.32
CA ALA A 203 11.50 -35.71 5.27
C ALA A 203 12.95 -35.82 5.75
N ALA A 204 13.20 -35.49 7.01
CA ALA A 204 14.55 -35.63 7.60
C ALA A 204 14.96 -37.11 7.73
N LEU A 205 14.00 -38.01 8.04
CA LEU A 205 14.26 -39.46 8.05
C LEU A 205 14.54 -39.99 6.63
N ASP A 206 13.92 -39.40 5.61
CA ASP A 206 14.19 -39.70 4.20
C ASP A 206 15.49 -39.05 3.68
N GLY A 207 16.27 -38.39 4.55
CA GLY A 207 17.56 -37.78 4.23
C GLY A 207 17.48 -36.38 3.58
N ALA A 208 16.32 -35.72 3.61
CA ALA A 208 16.18 -34.36 3.10
C ALA A 208 16.93 -33.34 3.99
N ASN A 209 17.76 -32.54 3.37
CA ASN A 209 18.45 -31.42 4.04
C ASN A 209 17.47 -30.23 4.27
N ARG A 210 17.89 -29.21 5.05
CA ARG A 210 17.07 -28.03 5.40
C ARG A 210 16.57 -27.26 4.17
N TRP A 211 17.40 -27.09 3.14
CA TRP A 211 16.99 -26.42 1.92
C TRP A 211 15.90 -27.19 1.17
N GLN A 212 16.01 -28.53 1.12
CA GLN A 212 15.00 -29.39 0.53
C GLN A 212 13.68 -29.31 1.28
N GLN A 213 13.71 -29.30 2.61
CA GLN A 213 12.51 -29.11 3.45
C GLN A 213 11.86 -27.73 3.20
N ILE A 214 12.66 -26.66 3.12
CA ILE A 214 12.14 -25.32 2.82
C ILE A 214 11.45 -25.30 1.45
N TRP A 215 12.11 -25.81 0.40
CA TRP A 215 11.59 -25.73 -0.98
C TRP A 215 10.41 -26.66 -1.26
N HIS A 216 10.37 -27.84 -0.65
CA HIS A 216 9.38 -28.87 -0.98
C HIS A 216 8.26 -29.01 0.05
N ILE A 217 8.44 -28.48 1.27
CA ILE A 217 7.45 -28.57 2.35
C ILE A 217 7.00 -27.17 2.76
N THR A 218 7.93 -26.35 3.28
CA THR A 218 7.57 -25.06 3.88
C THR A 218 6.97 -24.09 2.88
N LEU A 219 7.67 -23.79 1.78
CA LEU A 219 7.20 -22.83 0.77
C LEU A 219 5.89 -23.26 0.08
N PRO A 220 5.70 -24.52 -0.33
CA PRO A 220 4.41 -24.97 -0.86
C PRO A 220 3.26 -24.82 0.14
N THR A 221 3.51 -25.14 1.42
CA THR A 221 2.46 -25.07 2.45
C THR A 221 2.05 -23.64 2.76
N ILE A 222 2.97 -22.67 2.79
CA ILE A 222 2.67 -21.26 3.03
C ILE A 222 2.27 -20.49 1.76
N ARG A 223 2.34 -21.12 0.57
CA ARG A 223 2.01 -20.51 -0.72
C ARG A 223 0.68 -19.74 -0.74
N PRO A 224 -0.42 -20.23 -0.13
CA PRO A 224 -1.68 -19.48 -0.10
C PRO A 224 -1.54 -18.12 0.59
N ILE A 225 -0.75 -18.02 1.66
CA ILE A 225 -0.50 -16.78 2.40
C ILE A 225 0.38 -15.82 1.57
N VAL A 226 1.40 -16.34 0.89
CA VAL A 226 2.25 -15.55 -0.03
C VAL A 226 1.39 -14.94 -1.14
N VAL A 227 0.52 -15.74 -1.75
CA VAL A 227 -0.39 -15.30 -2.82
C VAL A 227 -1.39 -14.28 -2.29
N MET A 228 -1.96 -14.50 -1.10
CA MET A 228 -2.88 -13.55 -0.46
C MET A 228 -2.21 -12.17 -0.28
N LEU A 229 -1.01 -12.12 0.28
CA LEU A 229 -0.28 -10.87 0.49
C LEU A 229 0.08 -10.20 -0.83
N LEU A 230 0.45 -10.97 -1.85
CA LEU A 230 0.72 -10.44 -3.19
C LEU A 230 -0.54 -9.81 -3.80
N VAL A 231 -1.68 -10.46 -3.74
CA VAL A 231 -2.96 -9.94 -4.28
C VAL A 231 -3.38 -8.66 -3.57
N LEU A 232 -3.28 -8.64 -2.24
CA LEU A 232 -3.56 -7.43 -1.44
C LEU A 232 -2.62 -6.27 -1.83
N SER A 233 -1.34 -6.57 -2.08
CA SER A 233 -0.35 -5.57 -2.49
C SER A 233 -0.63 -5.02 -3.90
N LEU A 234 -1.14 -5.83 -4.82
CA LEU A 234 -1.50 -5.40 -6.18
C LEU A 234 -2.65 -4.39 -6.17
N GLY A 235 -3.52 -4.42 -5.16
CA GLY A 235 -4.55 -3.40 -4.95
C GLY A 235 -4.00 -1.98 -4.77
N SER A 236 -2.76 -1.86 -4.30
CA SER A 236 -2.07 -0.58 -4.06
C SER A 236 -0.97 -0.26 -5.07
N VAL A 237 -0.89 -0.98 -6.21
CA VAL A 237 0.19 -0.83 -7.20
C VAL A 237 0.33 0.59 -7.79
N LEU A 238 -0.73 1.38 -7.81
CA LEU A 238 -0.68 2.78 -8.23
C LEU A 238 -0.49 3.77 -7.06
N SER A 239 -0.20 3.26 -5.86
CA SER A 239 0.09 4.05 -4.65
C SER A 239 1.53 3.81 -4.21
N ALA A 240 2.46 4.56 -4.80
CA ALA A 240 3.90 4.38 -4.60
C ALA A 240 4.42 4.93 -3.24
N GLY A 241 3.53 5.41 -2.35
CA GLY A 241 3.89 5.95 -1.05
C GLY A 241 4.06 7.47 -1.06
N MET A 242 2.98 8.20 -1.33
CA MET A 242 2.97 9.67 -1.41
C MET A 242 3.58 10.33 -0.18
N GLU A 243 3.19 9.89 1.04
CA GLU A 243 3.67 10.51 2.30
C GLU A 243 5.19 10.45 2.40
N GLN A 244 5.78 9.28 2.15
CA GLN A 244 7.23 9.08 2.14
C GLN A 244 7.93 9.99 1.13
N ILE A 245 7.44 9.98 -0.12
CA ILE A 245 8.05 10.72 -1.21
C ILE A 245 7.96 12.22 -0.94
N MET A 246 6.81 12.75 -0.53
CA MET A 246 6.61 14.19 -0.25
C MET A 246 7.57 14.72 0.84
N LEU A 247 7.95 13.89 1.80
CA LEU A 247 8.87 14.29 2.87
C LEU A 247 10.32 14.46 2.42
N LEU A 248 10.74 13.73 1.38
CA LEU A 248 12.12 13.71 0.90
C LEU A 248 12.32 14.43 -0.46
N TYR A 249 11.24 14.58 -1.18
CA TYR A 249 11.12 15.03 -2.54
C TYR A 249 11.57 16.47 -2.77
N ASN A 250 12.21 16.71 -3.89
CA ASN A 250 12.64 18.03 -4.32
C ASN A 250 12.67 18.12 -5.85
N PRO A 251 12.69 19.34 -6.47
CA PRO A 251 12.64 19.49 -7.93
C PRO A 251 13.72 18.76 -8.73
N MET A 252 14.90 18.50 -8.14
CA MET A 252 16.03 17.85 -8.83
C MET A 252 15.71 16.39 -9.21
N VAL A 253 14.83 15.74 -8.45
CA VAL A 253 14.48 14.32 -8.60
C VAL A 253 13.10 14.07 -9.22
N TYR A 254 12.40 15.10 -9.69
CA TYR A 254 11.10 14.96 -10.34
C TYR A 254 11.10 13.97 -11.51
N LYS A 255 12.20 13.92 -12.27
CA LYS A 255 12.33 13.01 -13.41
C LYS A 255 12.19 11.54 -13.00
N SER A 256 12.69 11.14 -11.84
CA SER A 256 12.77 9.73 -11.41
C SER A 256 11.82 9.35 -10.29
N SER A 257 11.16 10.31 -9.65
CA SER A 257 10.40 10.07 -8.42
C SER A 257 9.09 10.82 -8.31
N ASP A 258 8.73 11.63 -9.31
CA ASP A 258 7.39 12.19 -9.39
C ASP A 258 6.40 11.06 -9.70
N ILE A 259 5.41 10.86 -8.84
CA ILE A 259 4.40 9.80 -8.94
C ILE A 259 3.01 10.41 -9.19
N ILE A 260 2.03 9.58 -9.53
CA ILE A 260 0.67 10.05 -9.83
C ILE A 260 0.12 10.89 -8.66
N ASP A 261 0.32 10.47 -7.42
CA ASP A 261 -0.19 11.18 -6.24
C ASP A 261 0.50 12.56 -6.04
N THR A 262 1.82 12.66 -6.27
CA THR A 262 2.53 13.94 -6.19
C THR A 262 2.16 14.86 -7.34
N LEU A 263 1.89 14.33 -8.53
CA LEU A 263 1.35 15.09 -9.67
C LEU A 263 -0.04 15.65 -9.35
N VAL A 264 -0.95 14.82 -8.81
CA VAL A 264 -2.30 15.22 -8.38
C VAL A 264 -2.22 16.34 -7.35
N TYR A 265 -1.36 16.20 -6.34
CA TYR A 265 -1.12 17.23 -5.34
C TYR A 265 -0.63 18.54 -5.96
N ARG A 266 0.39 18.47 -6.81
CA ARG A 266 0.97 19.65 -7.46
C ARG A 266 0.00 20.35 -8.39
N LEU A 267 -0.72 19.61 -9.25
CA LEU A 267 -1.73 20.18 -10.14
C LEU A 267 -2.89 20.81 -9.34
N GLY A 268 -3.42 20.07 -8.35
CA GLY A 268 -4.60 20.50 -7.61
C GLY A 268 -4.33 21.59 -6.60
N LEU A 269 -3.44 21.32 -5.65
CA LEU A 269 -3.26 22.18 -4.48
C LEU A 269 -2.21 23.28 -4.68
N VAL A 270 -1.18 23.05 -5.50
CA VAL A 270 -0.13 24.04 -5.76
C VAL A 270 -0.49 24.92 -6.95
N ASN A 271 -0.90 24.32 -8.08
CA ASN A 271 -1.18 25.02 -9.32
C ASN A 271 -2.66 25.43 -9.49
N HIS A 272 -3.53 25.03 -8.55
CA HIS A 272 -4.98 25.30 -8.58
C HIS A 272 -5.70 24.82 -9.85
N GLN A 273 -5.17 23.78 -10.51
CA GLN A 273 -5.76 23.12 -11.68
C GLN A 273 -6.67 21.97 -11.22
N TRP A 274 -7.74 22.29 -10.51
CA TRP A 274 -8.63 21.34 -9.84
C TRP A 274 -9.22 20.29 -10.78
N SER A 275 -9.70 20.72 -11.96
CA SER A 275 -10.31 19.85 -12.95
C SER A 275 -9.33 18.82 -13.49
N LEU A 276 -8.13 19.26 -13.87
CA LEU A 276 -7.07 18.41 -14.39
C LEU A 276 -6.57 17.44 -13.33
N SER A 277 -6.35 17.91 -12.10
CA SER A 277 -5.96 17.09 -10.96
C SER A 277 -6.99 16.01 -10.67
N THR A 278 -8.29 16.35 -10.69
CA THR A 278 -9.38 15.40 -10.48
C THR A 278 -9.45 14.37 -11.61
N ALA A 279 -9.20 14.75 -12.85
CA ALA A 279 -9.14 13.81 -13.98
C ALA A 279 -8.01 12.80 -13.82
N VAL A 280 -6.79 13.24 -13.39
CA VAL A 280 -5.66 12.35 -13.11
C VAL A 280 -6.00 11.39 -11.95
N GLY A 281 -6.55 11.88 -10.85
CA GLY A 281 -6.95 11.07 -9.71
C GLY A 281 -8.05 10.06 -10.05
N MET A 282 -9.04 10.47 -10.85
CA MET A 282 -10.11 9.59 -11.31
C MET A 282 -9.58 8.49 -12.23
N MET A 283 -8.71 8.82 -13.17
CA MET A 283 -8.04 7.81 -14.02
C MET A 283 -7.25 6.81 -13.17
N LYS A 284 -6.46 7.29 -12.22
CA LYS A 284 -5.74 6.41 -11.27
C LYS A 284 -6.71 5.44 -10.59
N SER A 285 -7.84 5.93 -10.07
CA SER A 285 -8.82 5.12 -9.36
C SER A 285 -9.46 4.05 -10.25
N VAL A 286 -9.82 4.40 -11.49
CA VAL A 286 -10.38 3.46 -12.47
C VAL A 286 -9.37 2.37 -12.82
N VAL A 287 -8.12 2.74 -13.10
CA VAL A 287 -7.06 1.77 -13.43
C VAL A 287 -6.77 0.88 -12.22
N SER A 288 -6.67 1.44 -11.00
CA SER A 288 -6.50 0.66 -9.77
C SER A 288 -7.63 -0.36 -9.58
N PHE A 289 -8.88 0.05 -9.78
CA PHE A 289 -10.04 -0.83 -9.68
C PHE A 289 -9.95 -2.00 -10.68
N ILE A 290 -9.62 -1.71 -11.94
CA ILE A 290 -9.44 -2.75 -12.97
C ILE A 290 -8.33 -3.73 -12.57
N LEU A 291 -7.19 -3.22 -12.09
CA LEU A 291 -6.08 -4.05 -11.65
C LEU A 291 -6.44 -4.94 -10.46
N VAL A 292 -7.19 -4.42 -9.48
CA VAL A 292 -7.69 -5.21 -8.35
C VAL A 292 -8.60 -6.33 -8.83
N VAL A 293 -9.56 -6.04 -9.71
CA VAL A 293 -10.49 -7.06 -10.25
C VAL A 293 -9.73 -8.14 -11.03
N ILE A 294 -8.76 -7.75 -11.86
CA ILE A 294 -7.93 -8.69 -12.61
C ILE A 294 -7.11 -9.55 -11.66
N SER A 295 -6.44 -8.94 -10.68
CA SER A 295 -5.61 -9.64 -9.69
C SER A 295 -6.43 -10.65 -8.89
N TYR A 296 -7.62 -10.25 -8.44
CA TYR A 296 -8.54 -11.14 -7.73
C TYR A 296 -8.98 -12.33 -8.59
N ARG A 297 -9.36 -12.09 -9.85
CA ARG A 297 -9.75 -13.16 -10.78
C ARG A 297 -8.62 -14.15 -11.07
N ILE A 298 -7.39 -13.65 -11.23
CA ILE A 298 -6.21 -14.51 -11.41
C ILE A 298 -5.98 -15.36 -10.16
N ALA A 299 -6.05 -14.76 -8.98
CA ALA A 299 -5.83 -15.45 -7.72
C ALA A 299 -6.90 -16.53 -7.47
N SER A 300 -8.19 -16.23 -7.66
CA SER A 300 -9.26 -17.20 -7.45
C SER A 300 -9.19 -18.37 -8.43
N LYS A 301 -8.76 -18.13 -9.69
CA LYS A 301 -8.71 -19.17 -10.71
C LYS A 301 -7.51 -20.12 -10.58
N HIS A 302 -6.35 -19.61 -10.11
CA HIS A 302 -5.09 -20.38 -10.16
C HIS A 302 -4.60 -20.84 -8.79
N PHE A 303 -5.14 -20.28 -7.70
CA PHE A 303 -4.64 -20.55 -6.35
C PHE A 303 -5.75 -20.96 -5.36
N ASP A 304 -6.96 -21.31 -5.86
CA ASP A 304 -8.14 -21.65 -5.04
C ASP A 304 -8.45 -20.62 -3.93
N TYR A 305 -8.04 -19.36 -4.17
CA TYR A 305 -8.21 -18.28 -3.21
C TYR A 305 -9.61 -17.68 -3.36
N GLN A 306 -10.49 -17.95 -2.39
CA GLN A 306 -11.81 -17.33 -2.28
C GLN A 306 -11.82 -16.40 -1.08
N VAL A 307 -12.07 -15.11 -1.33
CA VAL A 307 -12.25 -14.11 -0.25
C VAL A 307 -13.71 -14.07 0.22
N PHE A 308 -14.66 -14.50 -0.63
CA PHE A 308 -16.10 -14.54 -0.37
C PHE A 308 -16.69 -15.86 -0.81
#